data_c096960269fa5e05146b88b916880937
#
_entry.id   c096960269fa5e05146b88b916880937
#
_cell.length_a   1.000
_cell.length_b   1.000
_cell.length_c   1.000
_cell.angle_alpha   90.00
_cell.angle_beta   90.00
_cell.angle_gamma   90.00
#
_symmetry.space_group_name_H-M   'P 1'
#
loop_
_entity.id
_entity.type
_entity.pdbx_description
1 polymer ?
#
loop_
_entity_poly.entity_id
_entity_poly.type
_entity_poly.pdbx_seq_one_letter_code
_entity_poly.pdbx_strand_id
1 'polypeptide(L)'
;MNDDGRSVRGSGGFVPLPDVAVRRAEGQLVYAVGDIHGRYDLLQALLRRIVADAAVQANGRRPVLVFCGDYIDRGPASAEVLAALAWLRRRPDYETHLLIGNHEQAMLRYLADPESGRPWVGFGGAETLAAYGVTAPDVVDDTETHVETRDRLLDAMPASHLDLLQSLETLVTIGDYAFCHAGARPGRPLADQTVQDLLWIRQPFLESTKPFEKMIVHGHSWDGPEPVVRSNRIGIDTGAYETGVLTCIRIEDGRVFVAAT
;
A
#
# COMPACT_ATOMS: atom_id res chain seq x y z
N MET A 1 -26.93 9.11 -24.79
CA MET A 1 -26.02 8.05 -25.26
C MET A 1 -24.71 8.72 -25.63
N ASN A 2 -23.76 8.74 -24.77
CA ASN A 2 -22.33 8.88 -25.07
C ASN A 2 -21.62 8.21 -23.90
N ASP A 3 -21.32 6.96 -24.12
CA ASP A 3 -20.53 6.12 -23.25
C ASP A 3 -19.06 6.38 -23.60
N ASP A 4 -18.44 7.37 -22.96
CA ASP A 4 -16.99 7.59 -23.02
C ASP A 4 -16.31 6.92 -21.84
N GLY A 5 -16.59 5.66 -21.63
CA GLY A 5 -15.84 4.76 -20.77
C GLY A 5 -14.42 4.56 -21.32
N ARG A 6 -13.54 5.54 -21.19
CA ARG A 6 -12.10 5.36 -21.40
C ARG A 6 -11.54 4.53 -20.26
N SER A 7 -11.52 3.22 -20.45
CA SER A 7 -10.75 2.30 -19.61
C SER A 7 -9.32 2.83 -19.44
N VAL A 8 -8.85 2.91 -18.21
CA VAL A 8 -7.46 3.27 -17.86
C VAL A 8 -6.46 2.26 -18.43
N ARG A 9 -6.96 1.14 -18.95
CA ARG A 9 -6.20 0.06 -19.57
C ARG A 9 -5.74 0.46 -20.98
N GLY A 10 -4.42 0.63 -21.16
CA GLY A 10 -3.81 0.71 -22.48
C GLY A 10 -3.09 2.00 -22.87
N SER A 11 -3.23 3.10 -22.13
CA SER A 11 -2.31 4.23 -22.30
C SER A 11 -1.10 4.00 -21.38
N GLY A 12 0.08 3.77 -21.88
CA GLY A 12 1.28 3.49 -21.07
C GLY A 12 1.69 4.62 -20.08
N GLY A 13 0.87 5.65 -19.86
CA GLY A 13 1.14 6.82 -19.03
C GLY A 13 0.02 7.15 -18.03
N PHE A 14 0.26 8.20 -17.26
CA PHE A 14 -0.71 8.77 -16.31
C PHE A 14 -1.80 9.54 -17.05
N VAL A 15 -3.06 9.24 -16.75
CA VAL A 15 -4.24 9.96 -17.29
C VAL A 15 -4.96 10.71 -16.17
N PRO A 16 -5.65 11.85 -16.46
CA PRO A 16 -6.40 12.56 -15.42
C PRO A 16 -7.41 11.66 -14.72
N LEU A 17 -7.42 11.70 -13.38
CA LEU A 17 -8.45 11.05 -12.57
C LEU A 17 -9.61 12.03 -12.38
N PRO A 18 -10.80 11.75 -12.94
CA PRO A 18 -11.93 12.63 -12.86
C PRO A 18 -12.52 12.73 -11.45
N ASP A 19 -13.36 13.74 -11.23
CA ASP A 19 -14.19 13.93 -10.03
C ASP A 19 -13.43 14.09 -8.71
N VAL A 20 -12.11 14.31 -8.75
CA VAL A 20 -11.33 14.63 -7.56
C VAL A 20 -11.47 16.12 -7.21
N ALA A 21 -11.86 16.41 -5.98
CA ALA A 21 -11.91 17.78 -5.47
C ALA A 21 -10.52 18.44 -5.52
N VAL A 22 -10.47 19.69 -5.95
CA VAL A 22 -9.22 20.47 -6.01
C VAL A 22 -8.57 20.56 -4.64
N ARG A 23 -7.33 20.09 -4.52
CA ARG A 23 -6.52 20.05 -3.31
C ARG A 23 -5.09 20.44 -3.63
N ARG A 24 -4.34 20.90 -2.64
CA ARG A 24 -2.94 21.30 -2.78
C ARG A 24 -2.00 20.23 -2.23
N ALA A 25 -0.92 19.97 -2.94
CA ALA A 25 0.19 19.14 -2.49
C ALA A 25 1.40 19.99 -2.05
N GLU A 26 1.21 21.30 -1.83
CA GLU A 26 2.23 22.25 -1.42
C GLU A 26 3.46 22.26 -2.36
N GLY A 27 3.20 22.19 -3.66
CA GLY A 27 4.24 22.16 -4.70
C GLY A 27 4.93 20.81 -4.86
N GLN A 28 4.59 19.80 -4.06
CA GLN A 28 5.15 18.45 -4.19
C GLN A 28 4.60 17.72 -5.41
N LEU A 29 5.41 16.81 -5.96
CA LEU A 29 5.02 15.81 -6.94
C LEU A 29 4.94 14.47 -6.21
N VAL A 30 3.73 13.98 -5.96
CA VAL A 30 3.52 12.77 -5.15
C VAL A 30 3.00 11.63 -6.01
N TYR A 31 3.58 10.46 -5.86
CA TYR A 31 3.09 9.20 -6.41
C TYR A 31 2.65 8.29 -5.25
N ALA A 32 1.37 7.93 -5.20
CA ALA A 32 0.85 7.02 -4.20
C ALA A 32 0.45 5.68 -4.84
N VAL A 33 0.94 4.58 -4.27
CA VAL A 33 0.78 3.20 -4.77
C VAL A 33 -0.09 2.42 -3.80
N GLY A 34 -1.07 1.69 -4.32
CA GLY A 34 -1.97 0.80 -3.57
C GLY A 34 -1.32 -0.52 -3.15
N ASP A 35 -2.14 -1.44 -2.68
CA ASP A 35 -1.74 -2.71 -2.09
C ASP A 35 -1.08 -3.62 -3.13
N ILE A 36 0.09 -4.18 -2.77
CA ILE A 36 0.95 -4.91 -3.70
C ILE A 36 0.75 -6.43 -3.55
N HIS A 37 0.64 -6.90 -2.32
CA HIS A 37 0.43 -8.31 -2.01
C HIS A 37 1.33 -9.27 -2.81
N GLY A 38 2.65 -9.16 -2.62
CA GLY A 38 3.62 -10.08 -3.24
C GLY A 38 3.65 -10.06 -4.77
N ARG A 39 3.00 -9.09 -5.44
CA ARG A 39 2.98 -8.95 -6.90
C ARG A 39 4.16 -8.08 -7.38
N TYR A 40 5.37 -8.63 -7.22
CA TYR A 40 6.60 -7.95 -7.66
C TYR A 40 6.61 -7.65 -9.16
N ASP A 41 6.02 -8.50 -9.98
CA ASP A 41 5.84 -8.31 -11.43
C ASP A 41 5.10 -7.00 -11.74
N LEU A 42 4.00 -6.75 -11.04
CA LEU A 42 3.20 -5.52 -11.19
C LEU A 42 3.93 -4.31 -10.62
N LEU A 43 4.55 -4.46 -9.44
CA LEU A 43 5.36 -3.39 -8.84
C LEU A 43 6.47 -2.94 -9.80
N GLN A 44 7.20 -3.88 -10.39
CA GLN A 44 8.27 -3.57 -11.33
C GLN A 44 7.75 -2.83 -12.57
N ALA A 45 6.61 -3.26 -13.13
CA ALA A 45 5.97 -2.60 -14.26
C ALA A 45 5.53 -1.17 -13.91
N LEU A 46 4.92 -0.99 -12.73
CA LEU A 46 4.45 0.31 -12.26
C LEU A 46 5.60 1.27 -11.96
N LEU A 47 6.68 0.80 -11.31
CA LEU A 47 7.86 1.61 -11.03
C LEU A 47 8.52 2.14 -12.32
N ARG A 48 8.56 1.36 -13.40
CA ARG A 48 9.05 1.85 -14.71
C ARG A 48 8.21 3.02 -15.22
N ARG A 49 6.88 2.99 -15.05
CA ARG A 49 5.97 4.08 -15.43
C ARG A 49 6.21 5.32 -14.56
N ILE A 50 6.34 5.14 -13.25
CA ILE A 50 6.62 6.23 -12.29
C ILE A 50 7.95 6.91 -12.64
N VAL A 51 9.02 6.15 -12.88
CA VAL A 51 10.33 6.70 -13.25
C VAL A 51 10.27 7.49 -14.56
N ALA A 52 9.60 6.95 -15.58
CA ALA A 52 9.46 7.63 -16.87
C ALA A 52 8.65 8.92 -16.76
N ASP A 53 7.57 8.92 -15.99
CA ASP A 53 6.72 10.08 -15.75
C ASP A 53 7.47 11.14 -14.89
N ALA A 54 8.13 10.73 -13.82
CA ALA A 54 8.91 11.61 -12.95
C ALA A 54 10.05 12.32 -13.70
N ALA A 55 10.69 11.64 -14.64
CA ALA A 55 11.73 12.23 -15.48
C ALA A 55 11.22 13.45 -16.29
N VAL A 56 9.92 13.48 -16.61
CA VAL A 56 9.27 14.58 -17.34
C VAL A 56 8.63 15.59 -16.39
N GLN A 57 7.98 15.12 -15.32
CA GLN A 57 7.11 15.97 -14.49
C GLN A 57 7.82 16.62 -13.30
N ALA A 58 8.96 16.08 -12.88
CA ALA A 58 9.62 16.54 -11.65
C ALA A 58 10.07 18.00 -11.72
N ASN A 59 10.52 18.49 -12.89
CA ASN A 59 10.96 19.89 -13.06
C ASN A 59 11.94 20.35 -11.96
N GLY A 60 12.92 19.51 -11.62
CA GLY A 60 13.90 19.80 -10.57
C GLY A 60 13.42 19.51 -9.12
N ARG A 61 12.14 19.13 -8.91
CA ARG A 61 11.64 18.67 -7.62
C ARG A 61 12.13 17.26 -7.34
N ARG A 62 12.29 16.93 -6.07
CA ARG A 62 12.46 15.54 -5.61
C ARG A 62 11.09 14.91 -5.45
N PRO A 63 10.70 13.91 -6.28
CA PRO A 63 9.39 13.32 -6.17
C PRO A 63 9.21 12.57 -4.85
N VAL A 64 8.00 12.58 -4.31
CA VAL A 64 7.59 11.83 -3.12
C VAL A 64 6.88 10.56 -3.56
N LEU A 65 7.32 9.41 -3.03
CA LEU A 65 6.69 8.12 -3.22
C LEU A 65 6.00 7.71 -1.92
N VAL A 66 4.71 7.40 -1.96
CA VAL A 66 3.95 6.88 -0.84
C VAL A 66 3.40 5.51 -1.21
N PHE A 67 3.70 4.49 -0.41
CA PHE A 67 3.14 3.15 -0.57
C PHE A 67 2.16 2.88 0.57
N CYS A 68 0.94 2.48 0.23
CA CYS A 68 -0.17 2.43 1.20
C CYS A 68 -0.24 1.17 2.07
N GLY A 69 0.82 0.35 2.12
CA GLY A 69 0.85 -0.88 2.92
C GLY A 69 0.49 -2.12 2.12
N ASP A 70 0.36 -3.25 2.82
CA ASP A 70 0.04 -4.57 2.28
C ASP A 70 0.99 -4.97 1.13
N TYR A 71 2.29 -5.02 1.45
CA TYR A 71 3.36 -5.40 0.52
C TYR A 71 3.46 -6.90 0.35
N ILE A 72 3.19 -7.63 1.43
CA ILE A 72 3.36 -9.07 1.59
C ILE A 72 2.03 -9.83 1.46
N ASP A 73 2.11 -11.14 1.53
CA ASP A 73 1.00 -12.10 1.58
C ASP A 73 0.22 -12.26 0.26
N ARG A 74 -0.48 -13.38 0.12
CA ARG A 74 -1.36 -13.72 -1.01
C ARG A 74 -0.63 -13.95 -2.34
N GLY A 75 0.28 -13.08 -2.71
CA GLY A 75 1.08 -13.22 -3.93
C GLY A 75 2.42 -13.91 -3.67
N PRO A 76 3.08 -14.40 -4.74
CA PRO A 76 4.21 -15.33 -4.61
C PRO A 76 5.56 -14.69 -4.30
N ALA A 77 5.70 -13.36 -4.38
CA ALA A 77 7.00 -12.68 -4.41
C ALA A 77 7.15 -11.60 -3.33
N SER A 78 6.70 -11.91 -2.09
CA SER A 78 6.79 -10.98 -0.94
C SER A 78 8.24 -10.59 -0.62
N ALA A 79 9.18 -11.52 -0.73
CA ALA A 79 10.60 -11.25 -0.47
C ALA A 79 11.18 -10.24 -1.47
N GLU A 80 10.88 -10.39 -2.76
CA GLU A 80 11.32 -9.49 -3.82
C GLU A 80 10.67 -8.10 -3.69
N VAL A 81 9.40 -8.03 -3.28
CA VAL A 81 8.73 -6.74 -2.99
C VAL A 81 9.45 -6.03 -1.86
N LEU A 82 9.70 -6.69 -0.73
CA LEU A 82 10.41 -6.09 0.41
C LEU A 82 11.84 -5.67 0.03
N ALA A 83 12.56 -6.48 -0.77
CA ALA A 83 13.90 -6.14 -1.28
C ALA A 83 13.87 -4.86 -2.14
N ALA A 84 12.89 -4.75 -3.04
CA ALA A 84 12.73 -3.57 -3.90
C ALA A 84 12.40 -2.32 -3.08
N LEU A 85 11.49 -2.41 -2.12
CA LEU A 85 11.13 -1.29 -1.25
C LEU A 85 12.28 -0.87 -0.32
N ALA A 86 13.03 -1.84 0.24
CA ALA A 86 14.23 -1.57 1.03
C ALA A 86 15.34 -0.89 0.22
N TRP A 87 15.48 -1.24 -1.06
CA TRP A 87 16.38 -0.56 -1.99
C TRP A 87 15.88 0.85 -2.31
N LEU A 88 14.58 1.00 -2.64
CA LEU A 88 13.98 2.27 -3.04
C LEU A 88 14.05 3.31 -1.92
N ARG A 89 13.81 2.92 -0.67
CA ARG A 89 13.90 3.80 0.51
C ARG A 89 15.27 4.47 0.66
N ARG A 90 16.35 3.84 0.15
CA ARG A 90 17.72 4.36 0.20
C ARG A 90 18.09 5.25 -0.97
N ARG A 91 17.18 5.44 -1.94
CA ARG A 91 17.46 6.26 -3.11
C ARG A 91 17.34 7.76 -2.78
N PRO A 92 18.41 8.55 -3.00
CA PRO A 92 18.37 9.99 -2.73
C PRO A 92 17.48 10.75 -3.72
N ASP A 93 17.20 10.16 -4.89
CA ASP A 93 16.42 10.78 -5.96
C ASP A 93 14.93 10.91 -5.61
N TYR A 94 14.47 10.15 -4.63
CA TYR A 94 13.07 10.13 -4.15
C TYR A 94 13.00 10.34 -2.64
N GLU A 95 11.94 10.98 -2.18
CA GLU A 95 11.49 10.90 -0.80
C GLU A 95 10.49 9.72 -0.73
N THR A 96 10.73 8.75 0.16
CA THR A 96 9.93 7.51 0.15
C THR A 96 9.31 7.29 1.51
N HIS A 97 7.98 7.23 1.55
CA HIS A 97 7.16 6.88 2.69
C HIS A 97 6.55 5.49 2.48
N LEU A 98 6.73 4.61 3.44
CA LEU A 98 6.23 3.25 3.42
C LEU A 98 5.26 3.09 4.60
N LEU A 99 3.97 2.98 4.31
CA LEU A 99 2.96 2.80 5.34
C LEU A 99 2.87 1.33 5.74
N ILE A 100 2.51 1.08 6.98
CA ILE A 100 2.21 -0.27 7.46
C ILE A 100 0.79 -0.64 7.07
N GLY A 101 0.62 -1.82 6.48
CA GLY A 101 -0.68 -2.45 6.28
C GLY A 101 -1.04 -3.41 7.42
N ASN A 102 -2.26 -3.92 7.38
CA ASN A 102 -2.70 -4.90 8.37
C ASN A 102 -1.99 -6.26 8.19
N HIS A 103 -1.53 -6.59 7.00
CA HIS A 103 -0.75 -7.80 6.73
C HIS A 103 0.65 -7.72 7.35
N GLU A 104 1.34 -6.59 7.23
CA GLU A 104 2.62 -6.36 7.91
C GLU A 104 2.44 -6.38 9.44
N GLN A 105 1.37 -5.77 9.96
CA GLN A 105 1.09 -5.83 11.40
C GLN A 105 0.87 -7.26 11.88
N ALA A 106 0.11 -8.07 11.14
CA ALA A 106 -0.15 -9.46 11.47
C ALA A 106 1.13 -10.31 11.45
N MET A 107 2.00 -10.14 10.45
CA MET A 107 3.30 -10.77 10.37
C MET A 107 4.20 -10.37 11.56
N LEU A 108 4.31 -9.08 11.86
CA LEU A 108 5.12 -8.60 13.00
C LEU A 108 4.62 -9.17 14.33
N ARG A 109 3.31 -9.34 14.48
CA ARG A 109 2.72 -10.03 15.64
C ARG A 109 3.13 -11.50 15.68
N TYR A 110 3.10 -12.21 14.55
CA TYR A 110 3.55 -13.59 14.46
C TYR A 110 5.04 -13.73 14.81
N LEU A 111 5.87 -12.80 14.33
CA LEU A 111 7.30 -12.79 14.67
C LEU A 111 7.55 -12.57 16.17
N ALA A 112 6.75 -11.74 16.82
CA ALA A 112 6.87 -11.43 18.24
C ALA A 112 6.29 -12.55 19.14
N ASP A 113 5.14 -13.09 18.76
CA ASP A 113 4.40 -14.12 19.50
C ASP A 113 3.69 -15.05 18.52
N PRO A 114 4.33 -16.17 18.12
CA PRO A 114 3.77 -17.10 17.14
C PRO A 114 2.43 -17.69 17.54
N GLU A 115 2.16 -17.89 18.84
CA GLU A 115 0.89 -18.44 19.30
C GLU A 115 -0.27 -17.49 19.04
N SER A 116 -0.16 -16.25 19.48
CA SER A 116 -1.21 -15.25 19.25
C SER A 116 -1.25 -14.75 17.80
N GLY A 117 -0.14 -14.86 17.07
CA GLY A 117 0.01 -14.43 15.68
C GLY A 117 -0.33 -15.50 14.64
N ARG A 118 -0.54 -16.77 15.03
CA ARG A 118 -0.78 -17.89 14.10
C ARG A 118 -1.88 -17.66 13.04
N PRO A 119 -2.96 -16.87 13.29
CA PRO A 119 -3.96 -16.59 12.26
C PRO A 119 -3.38 -15.93 11.00
N TRP A 120 -2.23 -15.24 11.10
CA TRP A 120 -1.55 -14.64 9.95
C TRP A 120 -1.23 -15.67 8.86
N VAL A 121 -0.83 -16.89 9.22
CA VAL A 121 -0.50 -17.95 8.26
C VAL A 121 -1.69 -18.23 7.34
N GLY A 122 -2.90 -18.36 7.89
CA GLY A 122 -4.14 -18.59 7.12
C GLY A 122 -4.70 -17.32 6.45
N PHE A 123 -4.14 -16.15 6.76
CA PHE A 123 -4.55 -14.85 6.24
C PHE A 123 -3.75 -14.42 4.98
N GLY A 124 -2.95 -15.34 4.45
CA GLY A 124 -2.09 -15.14 3.28
C GLY A 124 -0.60 -15.17 3.62
N GLY A 125 -0.24 -15.41 4.88
CA GLY A 125 1.15 -15.50 5.33
C GLY A 125 1.88 -16.75 4.84
N ALA A 126 1.14 -17.80 4.45
CA ALA A 126 1.73 -19.01 3.87
C ALA A 126 2.53 -18.70 2.59
N GLU A 127 2.04 -17.81 1.74
CA GLU A 127 2.73 -17.37 0.52
C GLU A 127 3.99 -16.55 0.86
N THR A 128 3.93 -15.74 1.93
CA THR A 128 5.12 -15.02 2.40
C THR A 128 6.17 -15.98 2.96
N LEU A 129 5.78 -16.97 3.77
CA LEU A 129 6.69 -18.02 4.24
C LEU A 129 7.34 -18.74 3.06
N ALA A 130 6.56 -19.13 2.05
CA ALA A 130 7.04 -19.79 0.84
C ALA A 130 8.04 -18.91 0.06
N ALA A 131 7.82 -17.58 -0.01
CA ALA A 131 8.74 -16.64 -0.65
C ALA A 131 10.13 -16.57 0.03
N TYR A 132 10.23 -16.96 1.30
CA TYR A 132 11.49 -17.13 2.02
C TYR A 132 11.97 -18.59 2.09
N GLY A 133 11.32 -19.51 1.36
CA GLY A 133 11.69 -20.93 1.35
C GLY A 133 11.30 -21.69 2.64
N VAL A 134 10.37 -21.14 3.41
CA VAL A 134 9.86 -21.73 4.66
C VAL A 134 8.52 -22.39 4.41
N THR A 135 8.37 -23.65 4.82
CA THR A 135 7.08 -24.35 4.75
C THR A 135 6.15 -23.78 5.81
N ALA A 136 4.95 -23.38 5.38
CA ALA A 136 3.91 -22.91 6.28
C ALA A 136 3.33 -24.07 7.13
N PRO A 137 3.10 -23.86 8.43
CA PRO A 137 2.35 -24.80 9.26
C PRO A 137 0.84 -24.63 9.00
N ASP A 138 0.02 -25.58 9.42
CA ASP A 138 -1.40 -25.34 9.57
C ASP A 138 -1.68 -24.40 10.75
N VAL A 139 -2.69 -23.55 10.62
CA VAL A 139 -3.06 -22.59 11.70
C VAL A 139 -3.39 -23.30 13.02
N VAL A 140 -3.85 -24.55 12.95
CA VAL A 140 -4.23 -25.39 14.09
C VAL A 140 -3.08 -26.21 14.67
N ASP A 141 -1.90 -26.17 14.05
CA ASP A 141 -0.71 -26.85 14.57
C ASP A 141 -0.33 -26.33 15.96
N ASP A 142 0.48 -27.09 16.68
CA ASP A 142 0.88 -26.71 18.02
C ASP A 142 1.81 -25.49 18.03
N THR A 143 1.98 -24.93 19.22
CA THR A 143 2.79 -23.72 19.42
C THR A 143 4.27 -23.95 19.07
N GLU A 144 4.80 -25.17 19.33
CA GLU A 144 6.20 -25.50 19.04
C GLU A 144 6.48 -25.44 17.53
N THR A 145 5.60 -26.01 16.71
CA THR A 145 5.65 -25.95 15.24
C THR A 145 5.65 -24.52 14.73
N HIS A 146 4.80 -23.64 15.28
CA HIS A 146 4.76 -22.22 14.92
C HIS A 146 6.04 -21.47 15.37
N VAL A 147 6.60 -21.77 16.52
CA VAL A 147 7.87 -21.21 16.99
C VAL A 147 9.02 -21.60 16.06
N GLU A 148 9.14 -22.88 15.71
CA GLU A 148 10.17 -23.35 14.77
C GLU A 148 10.03 -22.67 13.39
N THR A 149 8.81 -22.51 12.91
CA THR A 149 8.52 -21.84 11.63
C THR A 149 8.93 -20.37 11.68
N ARG A 150 8.59 -19.65 12.76
CA ARG A 150 9.01 -18.26 12.98
C ARG A 150 10.54 -18.14 13.00
N ASP A 151 11.23 -19.05 13.68
CA ASP A 151 12.71 -19.04 13.80
C ASP A 151 13.35 -19.27 12.42
N ARG A 152 12.85 -20.23 11.63
CA ARG A 152 13.29 -20.44 10.24
C ARG A 152 13.03 -19.21 9.35
N LEU A 153 11.90 -18.53 9.52
CA LEU A 153 11.62 -17.30 8.79
C LEU A 153 12.60 -16.19 9.14
N LEU A 154 12.91 -16.00 10.43
CA LEU A 154 13.89 -15.02 10.87
C LEU A 154 15.30 -15.32 10.35
N ASP A 155 15.69 -16.59 10.30
CA ASP A 155 16.98 -17.02 9.75
C ASP A 155 17.08 -16.80 8.23
N ALA A 156 15.96 -16.96 7.49
CA ALA A 156 15.91 -16.80 6.04
C ALA A 156 15.76 -15.35 5.61
N MET A 157 15.19 -14.49 6.46
CA MET A 157 14.86 -13.10 6.13
C MET A 157 16.10 -12.21 6.25
N PRO A 158 16.47 -11.45 5.19
CA PRO A 158 17.52 -10.43 5.29
C PRO A 158 17.18 -9.38 6.35
N ALA A 159 18.18 -8.97 7.15
CA ALA A 159 18.00 -7.94 8.17
C ALA A 159 17.38 -6.64 7.62
N SER A 160 17.70 -6.28 6.37
CA SER A 160 17.14 -5.10 5.72
C SER A 160 15.61 -5.17 5.49
N HIS A 161 15.03 -6.38 5.39
CA HIS A 161 13.59 -6.57 5.29
C HIS A 161 12.93 -6.39 6.67
N LEU A 162 13.52 -6.95 7.71
CA LEU A 162 13.03 -6.78 9.08
C LEU A 162 13.12 -5.32 9.52
N ASP A 163 14.25 -4.64 9.26
CA ASP A 163 14.43 -3.21 9.52
C ASP A 163 13.39 -2.35 8.79
N LEU A 164 13.06 -2.72 7.54
CA LEU A 164 12.01 -2.05 6.79
C LEU A 164 10.66 -2.23 7.47
N LEU A 165 10.24 -3.47 7.77
CA LEU A 165 8.95 -3.78 8.39
C LEU A 165 8.77 -3.08 9.75
N GLN A 166 9.84 -2.98 10.56
CA GLN A 166 9.83 -2.32 11.86
C GLN A 166 9.81 -0.77 11.78
N SER A 167 10.12 -0.20 10.62
CA SER A 167 10.20 1.24 10.40
C SER A 167 9.03 1.83 9.61
N LEU A 168 7.98 1.05 9.35
CA LEU A 168 6.81 1.48 8.60
C LEU A 168 6.01 2.54 9.35
N GLU A 169 5.46 3.49 8.62
CA GLU A 169 4.67 4.60 9.14
C GLU A 169 3.18 4.26 9.18
N THR A 170 2.41 4.86 10.06
CA THR A 170 0.94 4.61 10.13
C THR A 170 0.11 5.66 9.39
N LEU A 171 0.63 6.87 9.28
CA LEU A 171 -0.04 8.03 8.68
C LEU A 171 1.01 9.02 8.18
N VAL A 172 0.85 9.49 6.96
CA VAL A 172 1.67 10.57 6.36
C VAL A 172 0.75 11.65 5.84
N THR A 173 1.14 12.92 6.00
CA THR A 173 0.37 14.05 5.46
C THR A 173 1.23 14.90 4.55
N ILE A 174 0.72 15.27 3.38
CA ILE A 174 1.38 16.12 2.39
C ILE A 174 0.34 17.12 1.88
N GLY A 175 0.52 18.39 2.20
CA GLY A 175 -0.45 19.42 1.86
C GLY A 175 -1.86 19.09 2.39
N ASP A 176 -2.84 19.08 1.51
CA ASP A 176 -4.24 18.77 1.82
C ASP A 176 -4.56 17.25 1.77
N TYR A 177 -3.56 16.39 1.66
CA TYR A 177 -3.71 14.94 1.60
C TYR A 177 -3.21 14.25 2.86
N ALA A 178 -3.87 13.16 3.24
CA ALA A 178 -3.43 12.25 4.29
C ALA A 178 -3.44 10.82 3.72
N PHE A 179 -2.35 10.11 3.93
CA PHE A 179 -2.15 8.74 3.43
C PHE A 179 -2.13 7.80 4.61
N CYS A 180 -2.97 6.79 4.59
CA CYS A 180 -3.02 5.70 5.56
C CYS A 180 -3.41 4.41 4.86
N HIS A 181 -3.22 3.26 5.52
CA HIS A 181 -3.50 2.00 4.86
C HIS A 181 -5.00 1.78 4.65
N ALA A 182 -5.82 1.74 5.71
CA ALA A 182 -7.23 1.36 5.58
C ALA A 182 -8.20 2.56 5.53
N GLY A 183 -7.89 3.64 6.23
CA GLY A 183 -8.77 4.79 6.33
C GLY A 183 -8.69 5.48 7.69
N ALA A 184 -9.68 6.33 7.98
CA ALA A 184 -9.77 7.08 9.22
C ALA A 184 -11.20 7.07 9.78
N ARG A 185 -11.35 7.08 11.10
CA ARG A 185 -12.66 7.12 11.76
C ARG A 185 -13.31 8.49 11.57
N PRO A 186 -14.51 8.56 10.97
CA PRO A 186 -15.21 9.81 10.76
C PRO A 186 -15.52 10.54 12.07
N GLY A 187 -15.30 11.86 12.08
CA GLY A 187 -15.57 12.71 13.25
C GLY A 187 -14.48 12.69 14.32
N ARG A 188 -13.36 11.98 14.09
CA ARG A 188 -12.16 12.01 14.94
C ARG A 188 -11.05 12.74 14.19
N PRO A 189 -10.33 13.69 14.80
CA PRO A 189 -9.17 14.34 14.19
C PRO A 189 -8.12 13.34 13.71
N LEU A 190 -7.36 13.68 12.65
CA LEU A 190 -6.33 12.79 12.12
C LEU A 190 -5.22 12.49 13.15
N ALA A 191 -4.88 13.46 13.98
CA ALA A 191 -3.89 13.29 15.04
C ALA A 191 -4.34 12.32 16.16
N ASP A 192 -5.65 12.10 16.30
CA ASP A 192 -6.24 11.26 17.36
C ASP A 192 -6.67 9.88 16.84
N GLN A 193 -6.40 9.56 15.56
CA GLN A 193 -6.73 8.25 14.99
C GLN A 193 -5.98 7.14 15.70
N THR A 194 -6.63 6.00 15.89
CA THR A 194 -5.96 4.81 16.43
C THR A 194 -5.27 4.03 15.34
N VAL A 195 -4.19 3.32 15.67
CA VAL A 195 -3.53 2.39 14.75
C VAL A 195 -4.53 1.36 14.22
N GLN A 196 -5.44 0.87 15.08
CA GLN A 196 -6.49 -0.06 14.67
C GLN A 196 -7.41 0.52 13.59
N ASP A 197 -7.80 1.81 13.70
CA ASP A 197 -8.60 2.46 12.67
C ASP A 197 -7.78 2.66 11.38
N LEU A 198 -6.55 3.15 11.48
CA LEU A 198 -5.71 3.43 10.32
C LEU A 198 -5.38 2.16 9.50
N LEU A 199 -5.32 0.97 10.13
CA LEU A 199 -4.90 -0.27 9.49
C LEU A 199 -6.05 -1.23 9.16
N TRP A 200 -7.23 -1.11 9.80
CA TRP A 200 -8.28 -2.14 9.70
C TRP A 200 -9.67 -1.62 9.39
N ILE A 201 -9.90 -0.31 9.45
CA ILE A 201 -11.25 0.23 9.33
C ILE A 201 -11.83 -0.06 7.95
N ARG A 202 -13.09 -0.51 7.94
CA ARG A 202 -13.95 -0.58 6.75
C ARG A 202 -15.15 0.31 6.97
N GLN A 203 -16.17 -0.20 7.67
CA GLN A 203 -17.26 0.61 8.16
C GLN A 203 -16.86 1.23 9.52
N PRO A 204 -17.22 2.48 9.81
CA PRO A 204 -18.08 3.42 9.06
C PRO A 204 -17.32 4.33 8.06
N PHE A 205 -16.01 4.10 7.81
CA PHE A 205 -15.21 4.95 6.92
C PHE A 205 -15.71 4.94 5.48
N LEU A 206 -15.90 3.74 4.90
CA LEU A 206 -16.24 3.57 3.49
C LEU A 206 -17.62 4.17 3.13
N GLU A 207 -18.56 4.21 4.06
CA GLU A 207 -19.91 4.77 3.88
C GLU A 207 -19.99 6.25 4.21
N SER A 208 -18.98 6.82 4.87
CA SER A 208 -19.01 8.21 5.31
C SER A 208 -18.88 9.17 4.13
N THR A 209 -19.79 10.12 4.08
CA THR A 209 -19.71 11.30 3.20
C THR A 209 -19.21 12.56 3.95
N LYS A 210 -18.97 12.45 5.26
CA LYS A 210 -18.47 13.58 6.08
C LYS A 210 -17.05 13.94 5.62
N PRO A 211 -16.73 15.24 5.53
CA PRO A 211 -15.38 15.67 5.21
C PRO A 211 -14.42 15.30 6.33
N PHE A 212 -13.19 14.99 5.97
CA PHE A 212 -12.04 14.96 6.88
C PHE A 212 -11.26 16.28 6.76
N GLU A 213 -10.33 16.52 7.67
CA GLU A 213 -9.41 17.67 7.63
C GLU A 213 -8.61 17.69 6.33
N LYS A 214 -8.31 16.49 5.77
CA LYS A 214 -7.55 16.28 4.54
C LYS A 214 -8.26 15.23 3.68
N MET A 215 -7.94 15.20 2.37
CA MET A 215 -8.34 14.12 1.47
C MET A 215 -7.61 12.84 1.88
N ILE A 216 -8.36 11.80 2.25
CA ILE A 216 -7.75 10.51 2.62
C ILE A 216 -7.41 9.72 1.35
N VAL A 217 -6.16 9.33 1.19
CA VAL A 217 -5.71 8.36 0.18
C VAL A 217 -5.41 7.05 0.89
N HIS A 218 -6.00 5.94 0.42
CA HIS A 218 -5.94 4.68 1.15
C HIS A 218 -5.94 3.45 0.23
N GLY A 219 -5.52 2.30 0.79
CA GLY A 219 -5.58 0.96 0.24
C GLY A 219 -6.67 0.09 0.87
N HIS A 220 -6.34 -1.17 1.22
CA HIS A 220 -7.07 -2.12 2.07
C HIS A 220 -8.44 -2.59 1.57
N SER A 221 -9.18 -1.76 0.89
CA SER A 221 -10.57 -2.05 0.50
C SER A 221 -10.77 -1.75 -0.98
N TRP A 222 -11.01 -2.80 -1.75
CA TRP A 222 -11.22 -2.71 -3.19
C TRP A 222 -12.59 -3.28 -3.58
N ASP A 223 -13.12 -2.80 -4.71
CA ASP A 223 -14.42 -3.16 -5.28
C ASP A 223 -14.30 -3.40 -6.80
N GLY A 224 -13.09 -3.69 -7.26
CA GLY A 224 -12.77 -3.92 -8.66
C GLY A 224 -11.42 -3.35 -9.06
N PRO A 225 -11.08 -3.41 -10.36
CA PRO A 225 -9.76 -3.02 -10.86
C PRO A 225 -9.59 -1.51 -11.07
N GLU A 226 -10.53 -0.70 -10.63
CA GLU A 226 -10.51 0.76 -10.79
C GLU A 226 -10.44 1.47 -9.42
N PRO A 227 -9.76 2.62 -9.30
CA PRO A 227 -9.73 3.38 -8.06
C PRO A 227 -11.10 3.95 -7.70
N VAL A 228 -11.39 4.08 -6.42
CA VAL A 228 -12.66 4.60 -5.91
C VAL A 228 -12.49 6.05 -5.47
N VAL A 229 -13.10 7.00 -6.20
CA VAL A 229 -13.09 8.42 -5.85
C VAL A 229 -14.37 8.80 -5.11
N ARG A 230 -14.22 9.51 -3.99
CA ARG A 230 -15.32 10.13 -3.24
C ARG A 230 -14.90 11.56 -2.85
N SER A 231 -15.86 12.35 -2.38
CA SER A 231 -15.61 13.75 -1.98
C SER A 231 -14.59 13.90 -0.82
N ASN A 232 -14.39 12.84 -0.04
CA ASN A 232 -13.56 12.82 1.16
C ASN A 232 -12.39 11.82 1.12
N ARG A 233 -12.32 10.96 0.10
CA ARG A 233 -11.29 9.90 -0.01
C ARG A 233 -11.03 9.45 -1.44
N ILE A 234 -9.84 8.89 -1.66
CA ILE A 234 -9.44 8.18 -2.88
C ILE A 234 -8.92 6.80 -2.46
N GLY A 235 -9.65 5.74 -2.79
CA GLY A 235 -9.21 4.35 -2.61
C GLY A 235 -8.43 3.90 -3.84
N ILE A 236 -7.21 3.44 -3.62
CA ILE A 236 -6.28 3.02 -4.69
C ILE A 236 -5.87 1.54 -4.61
N ASP A 237 -6.44 0.79 -3.66
CA ASP A 237 -6.39 -0.67 -3.73
C ASP A 237 -7.31 -1.14 -4.88
N THR A 238 -6.76 -1.91 -5.78
CA THR A 238 -7.45 -2.48 -6.94
C THR A 238 -7.35 -4.01 -6.99
N GLY A 239 -7.02 -4.61 -5.83
CA GLY A 239 -6.94 -6.06 -5.67
C GLY A 239 -5.84 -6.69 -6.52
N ALA A 240 -4.63 -6.14 -6.50
CA ALA A 240 -3.52 -6.52 -7.39
C ALA A 240 -3.27 -8.04 -7.44
N TYR A 241 -3.39 -8.75 -6.32
CA TYR A 241 -3.17 -10.19 -6.24
C TYR A 241 -4.24 -11.01 -6.98
N GLU A 242 -5.46 -10.48 -7.12
CA GLU A 242 -6.61 -11.16 -7.74
C GLU A 242 -6.90 -10.61 -9.14
N THR A 243 -6.91 -9.28 -9.30
CA THR A 243 -7.28 -8.63 -10.56
C THR A 243 -6.10 -8.54 -11.56
N GLY A 244 -4.87 -8.65 -11.05
CA GLY A 244 -3.67 -8.38 -11.84
C GLY A 244 -3.44 -6.89 -12.14
N VAL A 245 -4.13 -5.99 -11.42
CA VAL A 245 -4.03 -4.54 -11.60
C VAL A 245 -3.48 -3.90 -10.33
N LEU A 246 -2.30 -3.28 -10.42
CA LEU A 246 -1.72 -2.45 -9.37
C LEU A 246 -1.86 -0.99 -9.77
N THR A 247 -2.45 -0.18 -8.92
CA THR A 247 -2.78 1.22 -9.20
C THR A 247 -1.83 2.19 -8.49
N CYS A 248 -1.46 3.24 -9.22
CA CYS A 248 -0.77 4.42 -8.70
C CYS A 248 -1.53 5.68 -9.07
N ILE A 249 -1.63 6.64 -8.17
CA ILE A 249 -2.04 8.00 -8.50
C ILE A 249 -0.84 8.95 -8.40
N ARG A 250 -0.78 9.90 -9.34
CA ARG A 250 0.11 11.06 -9.27
C ARG A 250 -0.67 12.27 -8.83
N ILE A 251 -0.20 12.96 -7.80
CA ILE A 251 -0.82 14.15 -7.22
C ILE A 251 0.09 15.35 -7.47
N GLU A 252 -0.50 16.39 -7.97
CA GLU A 252 0.08 17.73 -8.09
C GLU A 252 -0.93 18.75 -7.55
N ASP A 253 -0.53 20.02 -7.41
CA ASP A 253 -1.46 21.06 -6.97
C ASP A 253 -2.68 21.17 -7.89
N GLY A 254 -3.85 20.85 -7.34
CA GLY A 254 -5.13 20.93 -8.02
C GLY A 254 -5.44 19.82 -9.03
N ARG A 255 -4.56 18.81 -9.21
CA ARG A 255 -4.76 17.75 -10.20
C ARG A 255 -4.34 16.39 -9.66
N VAL A 256 -5.10 15.37 -10.01
CA VAL A 256 -4.76 13.97 -9.75
C VAL A 256 -4.81 13.19 -11.05
N PHE A 257 -3.84 12.34 -11.26
CA PHE A 257 -3.74 11.45 -12.40
C PHE A 257 -3.65 10.02 -11.92
N VAL A 258 -4.02 9.05 -12.76
CA VAL A 258 -3.94 7.63 -12.43
C VAL A 258 -3.18 6.88 -13.51
N ALA A 259 -2.41 5.89 -13.08
CA ALA A 259 -1.83 4.85 -13.91
C ALA A 259 -2.04 3.49 -13.24
N ALA A 260 -2.24 2.45 -14.03
CA ALA A 260 -2.39 1.08 -13.55
C ALA A 260 -1.61 0.12 -14.47
N THR A 261 -1.22 -1.04 -13.94
CA THR A 261 -0.45 -2.06 -14.68
C THR A 261 -1.28 -2.76 -15.73
#